data_be300b4b134bc5496a230a4be96e93fc
#
_entry.id   be300b4b134bc5496a230a4be96e93fc
#
_cell.length_a   1.000
_cell.length_b   1.000
_cell.length_c   1.000
_cell.angle_alpha   90.00
_cell.angle_beta   90.00
_cell.angle_gamma   90.00
#
_symmetry.space_group_name_H-M   'P 1'
#
loop_
_entity.id
_entity.type
_entity.pdbx_description
1 polymer ?
#
loop_
_entity_poly.entity_id
_entity_poly.type
_entity_poly.pdbx_seq_one_letter_code
_entity_poly.pdbx_strand_id
1 'polypeptide(L)'
;MGTWKSKNRHKYLLQYHIIFVCKYRKQLLVSQQVSDDIKQFSYEICQKHKVIIKYMETDKDHIHYMIETEPTMSVSKIVNLMKSYTTYHIWKRYPNYLRKHFWKEHTFWTDGYFACSVGNVSEEMLKKYIENQG
;
A
#
# COMPACT_ATOMS: atom_id res chain seq x y z
N MET A 1 22.73 1.50 -1.82
CA MET A 1 22.60 1.80 -0.41
C MET A 1 21.72 3.02 -0.17
N GLY A 2 20.90 2.98 0.84
CA GLY A 2 20.04 4.10 1.18
C GLY A 2 20.81 5.31 1.68
N THR A 3 20.16 6.45 1.60
CA THR A 3 20.70 7.68 2.12
C THR A 3 20.25 7.87 3.56
N TRP A 4 21.18 8.19 4.45
CA TRP A 4 20.84 8.50 5.83
C TRP A 4 20.18 9.87 5.90
N LYS A 5 19.14 9.97 6.70
CA LYS A 5 18.45 11.22 6.97
C LYS A 5 18.88 11.79 8.32
N SER A 6 18.89 13.09 8.40
CA SER A 6 19.28 13.80 9.62
C SER A 6 18.18 14.75 10.04
N LYS A 7 17.78 14.69 11.31
CA LYS A 7 16.81 15.60 11.91
C LYS A 7 17.12 15.74 13.38
N ASN A 8 17.25 16.98 13.87
CA ASN A 8 17.58 17.23 15.27
C ASN A 8 18.84 16.51 15.73
N ARG A 9 19.86 16.46 14.86
CA ARG A 9 21.14 15.78 15.07
C ARG A 9 21.07 14.26 15.13
N HIS A 10 19.92 13.69 14.90
CA HIS A 10 19.78 12.24 14.82
C HIS A 10 19.78 11.81 13.36
N LYS A 11 20.46 10.70 13.10
CA LYS A 11 20.44 10.06 11.79
C LYS A 11 19.58 8.83 11.87
N TYR A 12 18.71 8.66 10.87
CA TYR A 12 17.83 7.50 10.82
C TYR A 12 17.49 7.15 9.38
N LEU A 13 17.13 5.91 9.19
CA LEU A 13 16.61 5.40 7.93
C LEU A 13 15.67 4.26 8.27
N LEU A 14 14.37 4.48 8.14
CA LEU A 14 13.36 3.48 8.38
C LEU A 14 12.71 3.11 7.07
N GLN A 15 12.90 1.87 6.63
CA GLN A 15 12.35 1.35 5.39
C GLN A 15 11.52 0.11 5.67
N TYR A 16 10.39 0.02 5.01
CA TYR A 16 9.46 -1.09 5.18
C TYR A 16 8.96 -1.59 3.85
N HIS A 17 8.77 -2.90 3.77
CA HIS A 17 7.90 -3.51 2.75
C HIS A 17 6.48 -3.51 3.31
N ILE A 18 5.52 -3.11 2.49
CA ILE A 18 4.11 -3.12 2.86
C ILE A 18 3.33 -3.75 1.71
N ILE A 19 2.42 -4.66 2.04
CA ILE A 19 1.54 -5.27 1.04
C ILE A 19 0.09 -5.07 1.44
N PHE A 20 -0.71 -4.60 0.50
CA PHE A 20 -2.17 -4.59 0.61
C PHE A 20 -2.73 -5.59 -0.40
N VAL A 21 -3.66 -6.42 0.06
CA VAL A 21 -4.36 -7.38 -0.80
C VAL A 21 -5.79 -6.90 -1.00
N CYS A 22 -6.30 -7.02 -2.22
CA CYS A 22 -7.68 -6.64 -2.53
C CYS A 22 -8.66 -7.50 -1.75
N LYS A 23 -9.74 -6.89 -1.29
CA LYS A 23 -10.79 -7.58 -0.50
C LYS A 23 -11.29 -8.81 -1.25
N TYR A 24 -11.38 -9.93 -0.54
CA TYR A 24 -11.77 -11.23 -1.08
C TYR A 24 -10.84 -11.72 -2.19
N ARG A 25 -9.63 -11.20 -2.25
CA ARG A 25 -8.65 -11.45 -3.32
C ARG A 25 -9.21 -11.20 -4.72
N LYS A 26 -10.11 -10.24 -4.82
CA LYS A 26 -10.63 -9.83 -6.12
C LYS A 26 -9.51 -9.30 -6.99
N GLN A 27 -9.53 -9.63 -8.27
CA GLN A 27 -8.48 -9.22 -9.20
C GLN A 27 -8.74 -7.81 -9.75
N LEU A 28 -8.84 -6.84 -8.86
CA LEU A 28 -9.20 -5.46 -9.21
C LEU A 28 -8.08 -4.75 -9.97
N LEU A 29 -6.84 -5.17 -9.74
CA LEU A 29 -5.67 -4.51 -10.31
C LEU A 29 -5.27 -5.06 -11.68
N VAL A 30 -6.06 -5.96 -12.25
CA VAL A 30 -5.87 -6.37 -13.66
C VAL A 30 -6.20 -5.22 -14.61
N SER A 31 -7.06 -4.29 -14.19
CA SER A 31 -7.29 -3.07 -14.94
C SER A 31 -6.08 -2.16 -14.83
N GLN A 32 -5.45 -1.86 -15.95
CA GLN A 32 -4.27 -0.99 -15.94
C GLN A 32 -4.60 0.40 -15.42
N GLN A 33 -5.77 0.91 -15.77
CA GLN A 33 -6.23 2.22 -15.30
C GLN A 33 -6.37 2.25 -13.78
N VAL A 34 -7.02 1.24 -13.21
CA VAL A 34 -7.20 1.13 -11.77
C VAL A 34 -5.85 1.00 -11.07
N SER A 35 -4.98 0.15 -11.61
CA SER A 35 -3.63 -0.02 -11.07
C SER A 35 -2.84 1.29 -11.06
N ASP A 36 -2.84 2.01 -12.17
CA ASP A 36 -2.12 3.27 -12.29
C ASP A 36 -2.67 4.33 -11.34
N ASP A 37 -3.99 4.39 -11.20
CA ASP A 37 -4.62 5.36 -10.31
C ASP A 37 -4.38 5.03 -8.83
N ILE A 38 -4.40 3.76 -8.46
CA ILE A 38 -4.05 3.34 -7.11
C ILE A 38 -2.62 3.79 -6.79
N LYS A 39 -1.68 3.61 -7.71
CA LYS A 39 -0.31 4.07 -7.51
C LYS A 39 -0.23 5.58 -7.35
N GLN A 40 -0.95 6.32 -8.18
CA GLN A 40 -0.96 7.77 -8.11
C GLN A 40 -1.56 8.27 -6.79
N PHE A 41 -2.67 7.71 -6.36
CA PHE A 41 -3.30 8.07 -5.08
C PHE A 41 -2.38 7.73 -3.91
N SER A 42 -1.71 6.59 -3.97
CA SER A 42 -0.74 6.19 -2.93
C SER A 42 0.40 7.19 -2.83
N TYR A 43 0.92 7.61 -3.98
CA TYR A 43 1.97 8.61 -4.04
C TYR A 43 1.51 9.93 -3.42
N GLU A 44 0.31 10.39 -3.78
CA GLU A 44 -0.25 11.66 -3.29
C GLU A 44 -0.35 11.71 -1.77
N ILE A 45 -0.94 10.66 -1.17
CA ILE A 45 -1.13 10.65 0.27
C ILE A 45 0.20 10.50 1.02
N CYS A 46 1.11 9.70 0.49
CA CYS A 46 2.43 9.52 1.09
C CYS A 46 3.24 10.82 1.03
N GLN A 47 3.21 11.51 -0.11
CA GLN A 47 3.91 12.78 -0.26
C GLN A 47 3.41 13.81 0.75
N LYS A 48 2.10 13.86 0.99
CA LYS A 48 1.48 14.78 1.93
C LYS A 48 1.99 14.58 3.36
N HIS A 49 2.35 13.36 3.72
CA HIS A 49 2.81 13.00 5.05
C HIS A 49 4.30 12.72 5.12
N LYS A 50 5.07 13.14 4.13
CA LYS A 50 6.53 12.98 4.07
C LYS A 50 6.99 11.53 4.12
N VAL A 51 6.16 10.63 3.60
CA VAL A 51 6.52 9.24 3.40
C VAL A 51 7.00 9.09 1.96
N ILE A 52 8.19 8.54 1.78
CA ILE A 52 8.79 8.40 0.46
C ILE A 52 8.50 6.99 -0.04
N ILE A 53 7.84 6.90 -1.19
CA ILE A 53 7.66 5.60 -1.84
C ILE A 53 8.87 5.38 -2.73
N LYS A 54 9.67 4.38 -2.38
CA LYS A 54 10.86 4.00 -3.15
C LYS A 54 10.47 3.16 -4.35
N TYR A 55 9.38 2.39 -4.20
CA TYR A 55 8.94 1.55 -5.29
C TYR A 55 7.51 1.03 -5.01
N MET A 56 6.77 0.81 -6.09
CA MET A 56 5.42 0.24 -6.04
C MET A 56 5.28 -0.76 -7.18
N GLU A 57 4.72 -1.92 -6.88
CA GLU A 57 4.49 -2.96 -7.86
C GLU A 57 3.12 -3.57 -7.63
N THR A 58 2.32 -3.66 -8.68
CA THR A 58 1.00 -4.29 -8.61
C THR A 58 1.02 -5.64 -9.31
N ASP A 59 0.26 -6.56 -8.77
CA ASP A 59 -0.16 -7.77 -9.46
C ASP A 59 -1.69 -7.76 -9.46
N LYS A 60 -2.30 -8.83 -9.91
CA LYS A 60 -3.75 -8.88 -10.14
C LYS A 60 -4.58 -8.49 -8.91
N ASP A 61 -4.17 -8.94 -7.73
CA ASP A 61 -4.97 -8.83 -6.51
C ASP A 61 -4.24 -8.20 -5.33
N HIS A 62 -3.06 -7.61 -5.56
CA HIS A 62 -2.31 -6.99 -4.47
C HIS A 62 -1.36 -5.91 -4.98
N ILE A 63 -0.91 -5.08 -4.07
CA ILE A 63 0.13 -4.08 -4.33
C ILE A 63 1.21 -4.21 -3.27
N HIS A 64 2.45 -4.11 -3.71
CA HIS A 64 3.63 -4.15 -2.87
C HIS A 64 4.32 -2.80 -2.93
N TYR A 65 4.55 -2.21 -1.76
CA TYR A 65 5.28 -0.96 -1.62
C TYR A 65 6.60 -1.18 -0.90
N MET A 66 7.59 -0.40 -1.26
CA MET A 66 8.72 -0.16 -0.36
C MET A 66 8.73 1.32 -0.02
N ILE A 67 8.62 1.63 1.26
CA ILE A 67 8.55 3.01 1.73
C ILE A 67 9.71 3.34 2.66
N GLU A 68 9.97 4.63 2.75
CA GLU A 68 10.94 5.19 3.67
C GLU A 68 10.26 6.27 4.49
N THR A 69 10.40 6.25 5.80
CA THR A 69 9.65 7.14 6.67
C THR A 69 10.46 7.58 7.89
N GLU A 70 9.98 8.63 8.54
CA GLU A 70 10.53 9.14 9.78
C GLU A 70 10.01 8.34 10.98
N PRO A 71 10.80 8.27 12.09
CA PRO A 71 10.39 7.53 13.28
C PRO A 71 9.11 8.02 13.94
N THR A 72 8.74 9.28 13.72
CA THR A 72 7.55 9.89 14.31
C THR A 72 6.23 9.36 13.73
N MET A 73 6.29 8.65 12.60
CA MET A 73 5.12 8.14 11.93
C MET A 73 5.08 6.63 12.05
N SER A 74 4.07 6.09 12.74
CA SER A 74 3.92 4.64 12.87
C SER A 74 3.49 4.01 11.54
N VAL A 75 3.90 2.76 11.33
CA VAL A 75 3.48 1.98 10.14
C VAL A 75 1.95 1.86 10.10
N SER A 76 1.32 1.61 11.24
CA SER A 76 -0.12 1.50 11.33
C SER A 76 -0.83 2.76 10.85
N LYS A 77 -0.34 3.92 11.24
CA LYS A 77 -0.89 5.20 10.81
C LYS A 77 -0.72 5.40 9.30
N ILE A 78 0.45 5.08 8.78
CA ILE A 78 0.73 5.17 7.33
C ILE A 78 -0.24 4.29 6.56
N VAL A 79 -0.38 3.04 6.99
CA VAL A 79 -1.28 2.08 6.33
C VAL A 79 -2.71 2.58 6.32
N ASN A 80 -3.20 3.08 7.46
CA ASN A 80 -4.57 3.58 7.54
C ASN A 80 -4.80 4.78 6.63
N LEU A 81 -3.85 5.69 6.56
CA LEU A 81 -3.91 6.83 5.65
C LEU A 81 -3.94 6.38 4.20
N MET A 82 -3.09 5.46 3.82
CA MET A 82 -3.00 4.97 2.44
C MET A 82 -4.26 4.22 2.03
N LYS A 83 -4.75 3.32 2.90
CA LYS A 83 -5.96 2.56 2.59
C LYS A 83 -7.19 3.46 2.47
N SER A 84 -7.37 4.39 3.39
CA SER A 84 -8.52 5.29 3.39
C SER A 84 -8.52 6.19 2.16
N TYR A 85 -7.39 6.79 1.87
CA TYR A 85 -7.25 7.72 0.75
C TYR A 85 -7.46 7.01 -0.59
N THR A 86 -6.79 5.87 -0.79
CA THR A 86 -6.91 5.14 -2.05
C THR A 86 -8.33 4.60 -2.25
N THR A 87 -8.94 4.06 -1.22
CA THR A 87 -10.32 3.54 -1.30
C THR A 87 -11.30 4.64 -1.67
N TYR A 88 -11.22 5.78 -1.00
CA TYR A 88 -12.11 6.90 -1.27
C TYR A 88 -12.00 7.36 -2.73
N HIS A 89 -10.78 7.59 -3.20
CA HIS A 89 -10.58 8.15 -4.54
C HIS A 89 -10.85 7.15 -5.65
N ILE A 90 -10.54 5.88 -5.45
CA ILE A 90 -10.81 4.87 -6.48
C ILE A 90 -12.32 4.65 -6.64
N TRP A 91 -13.08 4.68 -5.55
CA TRP A 91 -14.52 4.58 -5.60
C TRP A 91 -15.16 5.77 -6.30
N LYS A 92 -14.61 6.95 -6.09
CA LYS A 92 -15.08 8.15 -6.74
C LYS A 92 -14.90 8.09 -8.25
N ARG A 93 -13.81 7.49 -8.69
CA ARG A 93 -13.44 7.43 -10.11
C ARG A 93 -14.08 6.27 -10.86
N TYR A 94 -14.18 5.11 -10.21
CA TYR A 94 -14.66 3.88 -10.86
C TYR A 94 -15.82 3.22 -10.10
N PRO A 95 -16.91 3.96 -9.81
CA PRO A 95 -17.98 3.39 -9.00
C PRO A 95 -18.67 2.19 -9.66
N ASN A 96 -18.85 2.23 -10.98
CA ASN A 96 -19.55 1.15 -11.69
C ASN A 96 -18.70 -0.13 -11.74
N TYR A 97 -17.41 0.02 -11.97
CA TYR A 97 -16.47 -1.10 -11.96
C TYR A 97 -16.45 -1.78 -10.60
N LEU A 98 -16.37 -1.00 -9.54
CA LEU A 98 -16.26 -1.55 -8.19
C LEU A 98 -17.59 -2.12 -7.67
N ARG A 99 -18.72 -1.57 -8.04
CA ARG A 99 -20.03 -2.13 -7.66
C ARG A 99 -20.25 -3.52 -8.20
N LYS A 100 -19.67 -3.86 -9.32
CA LYS A 100 -19.73 -5.21 -9.88
C LYS A 100 -19.04 -6.24 -8.98
N HIS A 101 -18.06 -5.80 -8.19
CA HIS A 101 -17.28 -6.66 -7.31
C HIS A 101 -17.78 -6.64 -5.87
N PHE A 102 -18.33 -5.52 -5.40
CA PHE A 102 -18.63 -5.29 -3.98
C PHE A 102 -20.03 -4.76 -3.78
N TRP A 103 -20.98 -5.37 -4.25
CA TRP A 103 -22.38 -4.95 -4.21
C TRP A 103 -22.68 -3.70 -3.34
N LYS A 104 -22.81 -3.84 -1.99
CA LYS A 104 -23.12 -2.73 -1.09
C LYS A 104 -21.95 -2.24 -0.26
N GLU A 105 -20.82 -2.89 -0.37
CA GLU A 105 -19.64 -2.51 0.40
C GLU A 105 -18.82 -1.47 -0.35
N HIS A 106 -18.42 -0.40 0.33
CA HIS A 106 -17.46 0.56 -0.20
C HIS A 106 -16.08 0.22 0.33
N THR A 107 -15.53 -0.85 -0.18
CA THR A 107 -14.24 -1.39 0.24
C THR A 107 -13.33 -1.59 -0.97
N PHE A 108 -12.07 -1.83 -0.72
CA PHE A 108 -11.10 -2.18 -1.77
C PHE A 108 -10.08 -3.19 -1.26
N TRP A 109 -9.59 -2.99 -0.04
CA TRP A 109 -8.51 -3.77 0.55
C TRP A 109 -9.03 -4.72 1.64
N THR A 110 -8.29 -5.80 1.91
CA THR A 110 -8.53 -6.62 3.11
C THR A 110 -8.29 -5.78 4.36
N ASP A 111 -8.83 -6.22 5.49
CA ASP A 111 -8.70 -5.48 6.74
C ASP A 111 -7.26 -5.44 7.27
N GLY A 112 -6.48 -6.47 6.97
CA GLY A 112 -5.09 -6.54 7.41
C GLY A 112 -4.10 -5.98 6.41
N TYR A 113 -2.84 -6.09 6.76
CA TYR A 113 -1.74 -5.75 5.87
C TYR A 113 -0.50 -6.50 6.31
N PHE A 114 0.45 -6.63 5.39
CA PHE A 114 1.77 -7.13 5.72
C PHE A 114 2.73 -5.95 5.81
N ALA A 115 3.58 -5.92 6.83
CA ALA A 115 4.65 -4.93 6.91
C ALA A 115 5.85 -5.54 7.61
N CYS A 116 7.02 -5.31 7.07
CA CYS A 116 8.27 -5.70 7.73
C CYS A 116 9.39 -4.76 7.30
N SER A 117 10.44 -4.67 8.13
CA SER A 117 11.60 -3.86 7.76
C SER A 117 12.35 -4.49 6.61
N VAL A 118 12.97 -3.63 5.80
CA VAL A 118 13.76 -4.06 4.65
C VAL A 118 14.93 -4.93 5.14
N GLY A 119 15.15 -6.05 4.45
CA GLY A 119 16.19 -7.01 4.80
C GLY A 119 15.69 -8.19 5.60
N ASN A 120 14.50 -8.12 6.18
CA ASN A 120 13.92 -9.18 7.01
C ASN A 120 12.77 -9.93 6.32
N VAL A 121 12.68 -9.83 5.00
CA VAL A 121 11.60 -10.45 4.25
C VAL A 121 12.17 -11.34 3.14
N SER A 122 11.54 -12.48 2.93
CA SER A 122 11.83 -13.35 1.78
C SER A 122 10.63 -13.36 0.84
N GLU A 123 10.86 -13.70 -0.41
CA GLU A 123 9.79 -13.88 -1.38
C GLU A 123 8.76 -14.91 -0.92
N GLU A 124 9.24 -15.98 -0.31
CA GLU A 124 8.38 -17.04 0.21
C GLU A 124 7.42 -16.51 1.28
N MET A 125 7.92 -15.67 2.17
CA MET A 125 7.13 -15.04 3.22
C MET A 125 6.03 -14.15 2.64
N LEU A 126 6.38 -13.32 1.65
CA LEU A 126 5.43 -12.46 0.96
C LEU A 126 4.37 -13.28 0.23
N LYS A 127 4.79 -14.33 -0.45
CA LYS A 127 3.89 -15.22 -1.17
C LYS A 127 2.89 -15.89 -0.24
N LYS A 128 3.35 -16.40 0.90
CA LYS A 128 2.48 -17.01 1.90
C LYS A 128 1.44 -16.04 2.43
N TYR A 129 1.85 -14.81 2.69
CA TYR A 129 0.91 -13.79 3.16
C TYR A 129 -0.20 -13.59 2.14
N ILE A 130 0.16 -13.38 0.87
CA ILE A 130 -0.79 -13.13 -0.20
C ILE A 130 -1.75 -14.30 -0.35
N GLU A 131 -1.24 -15.52 -0.37
CA GLU A 131 -2.04 -16.73 -0.53
C GLU A 131 -3.03 -16.96 0.61
N ASN A 132 -2.70 -16.47 1.81
CA ASN A 132 -3.56 -16.62 2.98
C ASN A 132 -4.64 -15.55 3.10
N GLN A 133 -4.65 -14.57 2.21
CA GLN A 133 -5.67 -13.53 2.15
C GLN A 133 -6.79 -14.01 1.23
N GLY A 134 -7.78 -14.55 1.77
CA GLY A 134 -8.85 -15.09 0.96
C GLY A 134 -10.14 -14.31 1.12
#